data_3c18e2008129e2f6714a0259b84903d2
#
_entry.id   3c18e2008129e2f6714a0259b84903d2
#
_cell.length_a   1.000
_cell.length_b   1.000
_cell.length_c   1.000
_cell.angle_alpha   90.00
_cell.angle_beta   90.00
_cell.angle_gamma   90.00
#
_symmetry.space_group_name_H-M   'P 1'
#
loop_
_entity.id
_entity.type
_entity.pdbx_description
1 polymer ?
#
loop_
_entity_poly.entity_id
_entity_poly.type
_entity_poly.pdbx_seq_one_letter_code
_entity_poly.pdbx_strand_id
1 'polypeptide(L)'
;AHYQQVKLLEQDIIPDLSGDKKHETITANIASNADSLATWLIPAIGDVCHEYNLAVNFRLADENRTINYLKDGEVFGALSTHAQALPGCTLEKLGDMQYLLVASPGFISRYFPQGINVQALATAPAVAYDQKDDMHIKYIERIFGLKGGAYPCHTVRSSEAFVNFAKHGIAYCLIPKLQIQAELASGELINLLPEHTIVRALYWHHWVLLKGVFKAYSNAIILRAQHALSNQ
;
A
#
# COMPACT_ATOMS: atom_id res chain seq x y z
N ALA A 1 -17.42 -16.84 5.90
CA ALA A 1 -16.09 -17.29 5.45
C ALA A 1 -16.20 -18.57 4.60
N HIS A 2 -16.69 -19.71 5.13
CA HIS A 2 -16.67 -21.01 4.43
C HIS A 2 -17.41 -21.01 3.07
N TYR A 3 -18.59 -20.42 2.97
CA TYR A 3 -19.37 -20.34 1.72
C TYR A 3 -18.62 -19.55 0.61
N GLN A 4 -17.96 -18.48 0.96
CA GLN A 4 -17.17 -17.67 0.02
C GLN A 4 -15.92 -18.44 -0.47
N GLN A 5 -15.30 -19.21 0.41
CA GLN A 5 -14.17 -20.09 0.04
C GLN A 5 -14.60 -21.17 -0.95
N VAL A 6 -15.75 -21.81 -0.70
CA VAL A 6 -16.32 -22.81 -1.62
C VAL A 6 -16.63 -22.18 -2.97
N LYS A 7 -17.27 -21.00 -3.01
CA LYS A 7 -17.61 -20.31 -4.25
C LYS A 7 -16.39 -19.93 -5.08
N LEU A 8 -15.29 -19.55 -4.47
CA LEU A 8 -14.05 -19.24 -5.17
C LEU A 8 -13.33 -20.48 -5.68
N LEU A 9 -13.38 -21.59 -4.92
CA LEU A 9 -12.88 -22.88 -5.40
C LEU A 9 -13.72 -23.43 -6.57
N GLU A 10 -15.02 -23.20 -6.56
CA GLU A 10 -15.92 -23.54 -7.69
C GLU A 10 -15.59 -22.70 -8.93
N GLN A 11 -15.31 -21.40 -8.80
CA GLN A 11 -14.91 -20.54 -9.92
C GLN A 11 -13.57 -20.95 -10.55
N ASP A 12 -12.69 -21.57 -9.78
CA ASP A 12 -11.39 -22.09 -10.26
C ASP A 12 -11.55 -23.45 -11.02
N ILE A 13 -12.63 -24.19 -10.75
CA ILE A 13 -12.93 -25.52 -11.33
C ILE A 13 -13.83 -25.42 -12.58
N ILE A 14 -14.74 -24.44 -12.63
CA ILE A 14 -15.74 -24.29 -13.71
C ILE A 14 -15.09 -24.17 -15.10
N PRO A 15 -13.97 -23.43 -15.33
CA PRO A 15 -13.31 -23.38 -16.63
C PRO A 15 -12.76 -24.71 -17.11
N ASP A 16 -12.41 -25.62 -16.19
CA ASP A 16 -11.88 -26.96 -16.55
C ASP A 16 -13.00 -27.93 -16.96
N LEU A 17 -14.24 -27.69 -16.54
CA LEU A 17 -15.41 -28.54 -16.79
C LEU A 17 -16.22 -28.11 -18.02
N SER A 18 -16.24 -26.80 -18.35
CA SER A 18 -16.90 -26.27 -19.52
C SER A 18 -15.89 -26.13 -20.65
N GLY A 19 -15.91 -26.97 -21.63
CA GLY A 19 -15.00 -26.94 -22.80
C GLY A 19 -15.00 -25.66 -23.65
N ASP A 20 -15.69 -24.61 -23.22
CA ASP A 20 -15.79 -23.30 -23.88
C ASP A 20 -15.01 -22.23 -23.13
N LYS A 21 -13.69 -22.18 -23.39
CA LYS A 21 -12.69 -21.34 -22.67
C LYS A 21 -12.67 -19.84 -23.03
N LYS A 22 -13.61 -19.31 -23.84
CA LYS A 22 -13.32 -18.02 -24.52
C LYS A 22 -13.97 -16.75 -23.99
N HIS A 23 -14.93 -16.76 -23.06
CA HIS A 23 -15.69 -15.52 -22.76
C HIS A 23 -16.07 -15.25 -21.29
N GLU A 24 -15.79 -16.10 -20.33
CA GLU A 24 -16.12 -15.75 -18.93
C GLU A 24 -14.98 -14.98 -18.28
N THR A 25 -15.29 -13.75 -17.81
CA THR A 25 -14.38 -12.95 -17.01
C THR A 25 -14.33 -13.49 -15.58
N ILE A 26 -13.18 -13.96 -15.15
CA ILE A 26 -12.97 -14.38 -13.76
C ILE A 26 -12.73 -13.14 -12.91
N THR A 27 -13.34 -13.07 -11.73
CA THR A 27 -13.15 -11.94 -10.81
C THR A 27 -12.30 -12.33 -9.60
N ALA A 28 -11.16 -11.65 -9.44
CA ALA A 28 -10.28 -11.79 -8.29
C ALA A 28 -10.59 -10.70 -7.25
N ASN A 29 -10.90 -11.09 -6.01
CA ASN A 29 -11.07 -10.16 -4.90
C ASN A 29 -9.82 -10.20 -4.02
N ILE A 30 -9.13 -9.07 -3.86
CA ILE A 30 -7.95 -8.93 -3.00
C ILE A 30 -8.03 -7.69 -2.12
N ALA A 31 -7.34 -7.72 -0.99
CA ALA A 31 -7.17 -6.56 -0.13
C ALA A 31 -5.76 -5.98 -0.25
N SER A 32 -5.67 -4.68 -0.35
CA SER A 32 -4.41 -3.93 -0.48
C SER A 32 -4.45 -2.61 0.27
N ASN A 33 -3.27 -2.06 0.56
CA ASN A 33 -3.14 -0.65 0.93
C ASN A 33 -3.01 0.22 -0.33
N ALA A 34 -3.29 1.50 -0.18
CA ALA A 34 -3.26 2.47 -1.28
C ALA A 34 -1.84 2.64 -1.87
N ASP A 35 -0.81 2.58 -1.03
CA ASP A 35 0.58 2.78 -1.43
C ASP A 35 1.12 1.67 -2.33
N SER A 36 0.80 0.41 -2.02
CA SER A 36 1.16 -0.72 -2.89
C SER A 36 0.44 -0.63 -4.23
N LEU A 37 -0.85 -0.23 -4.22
CA LEU A 37 -1.63 -0.05 -5.43
C LEU A 37 -1.06 1.06 -6.32
N ALA A 38 -0.67 2.20 -5.73
CA ALA A 38 -0.10 3.35 -6.42
C ALA A 38 1.32 3.12 -6.97
N THR A 39 2.00 2.05 -6.55
CA THR A 39 3.41 1.83 -6.89
C THR A 39 3.63 0.56 -7.72
N TRP A 40 3.69 -0.58 -7.09
CA TRP A 40 4.19 -1.82 -7.69
C TRP A 40 3.10 -2.85 -8.03
N LEU A 41 1.93 -2.78 -7.37
CA LEU A 41 0.93 -3.84 -7.46
C LEU A 41 0.25 -3.93 -8.83
N ILE A 42 -0.14 -2.80 -9.43
CA ILE A 42 -0.76 -2.80 -10.76
C ILE A 42 0.19 -3.38 -11.83
N PRO A 43 1.46 -2.94 -11.93
CA PRO A 43 2.41 -3.57 -12.84
C PRO A 43 2.65 -5.07 -12.55
N ALA A 44 2.54 -5.49 -11.29
CA ALA A 44 2.74 -6.88 -10.90
C ALA A 44 1.69 -7.83 -11.49
N ILE A 45 0.45 -7.39 -11.62
CA ILE A 45 -0.69 -8.24 -11.99
C ILE A 45 -1.10 -8.09 -13.47
N GLY A 46 -0.55 -7.10 -14.19
CA GLY A 46 -0.99 -6.76 -15.55
C GLY A 46 -0.98 -7.95 -16.50
N ASP A 47 0.15 -8.67 -16.57
CA ASP A 47 0.32 -9.81 -17.49
C ASP A 47 -0.69 -10.94 -17.18
N VAL A 48 -0.89 -11.26 -15.89
CA VAL A 48 -1.84 -12.31 -15.46
C VAL A 48 -3.27 -11.90 -15.76
N CYS A 49 -3.62 -10.63 -15.56
CA CYS A 49 -4.95 -10.12 -15.88
C CYS A 49 -5.26 -10.24 -17.39
N HIS A 50 -4.27 -9.97 -18.24
CA HIS A 50 -4.42 -10.13 -19.70
C HIS A 50 -4.49 -11.60 -20.12
N GLU A 51 -3.60 -12.45 -19.60
CA GLU A 51 -3.52 -13.87 -19.96
C GLU A 51 -4.82 -14.62 -19.64
N TYR A 52 -5.42 -14.33 -18.49
CA TYR A 52 -6.58 -15.08 -17.98
C TYR A 52 -7.91 -14.32 -18.08
N ASN A 53 -7.98 -13.17 -18.77
CA ASN A 53 -9.16 -12.31 -18.83
C ASN A 53 -9.73 -12.02 -17.42
N LEU A 54 -8.84 -11.58 -16.50
CA LEU A 54 -9.13 -11.44 -15.08
C LEU A 54 -9.55 -10.01 -14.75
N ALA A 55 -10.71 -9.84 -14.12
CA ALA A 55 -11.10 -8.61 -13.44
C ALA A 55 -10.67 -8.65 -11.98
N VAL A 56 -10.23 -7.51 -11.44
CA VAL A 56 -9.77 -7.43 -10.04
C VAL A 56 -10.60 -6.43 -9.26
N ASN A 57 -11.14 -6.87 -8.14
CA ASN A 57 -11.81 -6.03 -7.15
C ASN A 57 -10.87 -5.79 -5.96
N PHE A 58 -10.44 -4.55 -5.79
CA PHE A 58 -9.61 -4.15 -4.66
C PHE A 58 -10.46 -3.73 -3.45
N ARG A 59 -10.20 -4.35 -2.29
CA ARG A 59 -10.63 -3.85 -0.98
C ARG A 59 -9.50 -3.03 -0.39
N LEU A 60 -9.63 -1.70 -0.42
CA LEU A 60 -8.60 -0.80 0.09
C LEU A 60 -8.80 -0.52 1.58
N ALA A 61 -7.74 -0.69 2.35
CA ALA A 61 -7.66 -0.31 3.76
C ALA A 61 -6.19 -0.02 4.14
N ASP A 62 -5.99 0.49 5.36
CA ASP A 62 -4.68 0.52 5.99
C ASP A 62 -4.09 -0.91 6.06
N GLU A 63 -2.77 -1.04 5.88
CA GLU A 63 -2.08 -2.34 5.79
C GLU A 63 -2.21 -3.21 7.06
N ASN A 64 -2.55 -2.61 8.20
CA ASN A 64 -2.85 -3.36 9.43
C ASN A 64 -4.29 -3.91 9.44
N ARG A 65 -5.18 -3.39 8.60
CA ARG A 65 -6.62 -3.73 8.56
C ARG A 65 -7.00 -4.62 7.38
N THR A 66 -6.20 -4.66 6.32
CA THR A 66 -6.45 -5.48 5.12
C THR A 66 -6.65 -6.96 5.44
N ILE A 67 -5.93 -7.47 6.45
CA ILE A 67 -5.99 -8.85 6.90
C ILE A 67 -7.40 -9.29 7.37
N ASN A 68 -8.24 -8.33 7.79
CA ASN A 68 -9.60 -8.64 8.26
C ASN A 68 -10.50 -9.10 7.10
N TYR A 69 -10.35 -8.53 5.90
CA TYR A 69 -11.09 -8.99 4.72
C TYR A 69 -10.80 -10.46 4.38
N LEU A 70 -9.54 -10.91 4.61
CA LEU A 70 -9.16 -12.31 4.42
C LEU A 70 -9.78 -13.21 5.49
N LYS A 71 -9.80 -12.78 6.77
CA LYS A 71 -10.46 -13.49 7.88
C LYS A 71 -11.95 -13.64 7.65
N ASP A 72 -12.59 -12.59 7.11
CA ASP A 72 -14.03 -12.56 6.84
C ASP A 72 -14.37 -13.32 5.54
N GLY A 73 -13.36 -13.76 4.77
CA GLY A 73 -13.54 -14.52 3.54
C GLY A 73 -14.01 -13.67 2.36
N GLU A 74 -13.88 -12.34 2.42
CA GLU A 74 -14.27 -11.44 1.34
C GLU A 74 -13.24 -11.44 0.19
N VAL A 75 -11.98 -11.79 0.48
CA VAL A 75 -10.87 -11.82 -0.47
C VAL A 75 -10.11 -13.15 -0.36
N PHE A 76 -9.45 -13.58 -1.44
CA PHE A 76 -8.59 -14.77 -1.41
C PHE A 76 -7.16 -14.45 -0.97
N GLY A 77 -6.76 -13.20 -1.03
CA GLY A 77 -5.44 -12.73 -0.63
C GLY A 77 -5.45 -11.29 -0.14
N ALA A 78 -4.52 -10.97 0.75
CA ALA A 78 -4.38 -9.66 1.36
C ALA A 78 -2.90 -9.27 1.53
N LEU A 79 -2.57 -8.04 1.15
CA LEU A 79 -1.33 -7.37 1.51
C LEU A 79 -1.47 -6.82 2.93
N SER A 80 -0.52 -7.13 3.83
CA SER A 80 -0.59 -6.72 5.23
C SER A 80 0.80 -6.57 5.82
N THR A 81 0.90 -5.86 6.95
CA THR A 81 2.10 -5.85 7.82
C THR A 81 2.08 -6.95 8.88
N HIS A 82 1.05 -7.76 8.90
CA HIS A 82 0.92 -8.86 9.87
C HIS A 82 1.90 -10.00 9.55
N ALA A 83 2.86 -10.25 10.43
CA ALA A 83 3.96 -11.20 10.21
C ALA A 83 3.66 -12.65 10.64
N GLN A 84 2.40 -12.98 10.94
CA GLN A 84 1.98 -14.30 11.35
C GLN A 84 0.94 -14.87 10.39
N ALA A 85 1.12 -16.12 9.97
CA ALA A 85 0.15 -16.78 9.12
C ALA A 85 -1.19 -16.98 9.85
N LEU A 86 -2.29 -16.72 9.13
CA LEU A 86 -3.63 -17.05 9.63
C LEU A 86 -3.92 -18.54 9.44
N PRO A 87 -4.77 -19.15 10.29
CA PRO A 87 -5.23 -20.53 10.06
C PRO A 87 -5.82 -20.69 8.65
N GLY A 88 -5.36 -21.69 7.91
CA GLY A 88 -5.79 -21.96 6.54
C GLY A 88 -5.20 -21.04 5.47
N CYS A 89 -4.25 -20.17 5.84
CA CYS A 89 -3.57 -19.26 4.91
C CYS A 89 -2.07 -19.53 4.87
N THR A 90 -1.47 -19.26 3.72
CA THR A 90 -0.04 -19.15 3.51
C THR A 90 0.40 -17.70 3.71
N LEU A 91 1.61 -17.50 4.20
CA LEU A 91 2.25 -16.21 4.40
C LEU A 91 3.55 -16.17 3.62
N GLU A 92 3.71 -15.12 2.78
CA GLU A 92 4.94 -14.85 2.05
C GLU A 92 5.43 -13.44 2.35
N LYS A 93 6.70 -13.28 2.75
CA LYS A 93 7.31 -11.96 2.88
C LYS A 93 7.57 -11.40 1.49
N LEU A 94 7.04 -10.20 1.21
CA LEU A 94 7.19 -9.51 -0.06
C LEU A 94 8.43 -8.64 -0.11
N GLY A 95 8.77 -8.01 1.00
CA GLY A 95 9.88 -7.06 1.14
C GLY A 95 9.54 -5.94 2.10
N ASP A 96 10.35 -4.90 2.06
CA ASP A 96 10.24 -3.77 2.98
C ASP A 96 9.96 -2.49 2.18
N MET A 97 8.91 -1.76 2.52
CA MET A 97 8.58 -0.46 1.91
C MET A 97 9.13 0.66 2.78
N GLN A 98 9.94 1.54 2.18
CA GLN A 98 10.51 2.70 2.84
C GLN A 98 9.60 3.91 2.68
N TYR A 99 9.40 4.68 3.76
CA TYR A 99 8.65 5.93 3.76
C TYR A 99 9.54 7.09 4.19
N LEU A 100 9.45 8.19 3.48
CA LEU A 100 10.20 9.42 3.71
C LEU A 100 9.24 10.54 4.05
N LEU A 101 9.63 11.39 5.02
CA LEU A 101 8.94 12.65 5.27
C LEU A 101 9.45 13.70 4.29
N VAL A 102 8.59 14.17 3.40
CA VAL A 102 9.00 15.04 2.29
C VAL A 102 8.17 16.32 2.19
N ALA A 103 8.76 17.33 1.59
CA ALA A 103 8.08 18.57 1.17
C ALA A 103 8.78 19.18 -0.05
N SER A 104 8.10 20.07 -0.75
CA SER A 104 8.72 20.87 -1.82
C SER A 104 9.65 21.96 -1.27
N PRO A 105 10.64 22.45 -2.05
CA PRO A 105 11.52 23.53 -1.64
C PRO A 105 10.77 24.81 -1.21
N GLY A 106 9.68 25.14 -1.90
CA GLY A 106 8.84 26.30 -1.55
C GLY A 106 8.15 26.15 -0.19
N PHE A 107 7.68 24.95 0.13
CA PHE A 107 7.12 24.64 1.44
C PHE A 107 8.18 24.76 2.54
N ILE A 108 9.38 24.23 2.31
CA ILE A 108 10.50 24.29 3.26
C ILE A 108 10.88 25.74 3.55
N SER A 109 11.04 26.57 2.52
CA SER A 109 11.36 27.99 2.68
C SER A 109 10.30 28.74 3.48
N ARG A 110 9.03 28.37 3.36
CA ARG A 110 7.92 29.01 4.06
C ARG A 110 7.78 28.59 5.51
N TYR A 111 7.83 27.27 5.78
CA TYR A 111 7.48 26.71 7.09
C TYR A 111 8.69 26.23 7.90
N PHE A 112 9.79 25.89 7.24
CA PHE A 112 11.00 25.34 7.84
C PHE A 112 12.28 26.13 7.52
N PRO A 113 12.26 27.49 7.54
CA PRO A 113 13.42 28.29 7.13
C PRO A 113 14.65 28.08 8.03
N GLN A 114 14.44 27.59 9.25
CA GLN A 114 15.51 27.25 10.21
C GLN A 114 15.58 25.73 10.49
N GLY A 115 15.09 24.92 9.56
CA GLY A 115 14.97 23.48 9.72
C GLY A 115 13.66 23.06 10.40
N ILE A 116 13.40 21.75 10.35
CA ILE A 116 12.21 21.16 10.94
C ILE A 116 12.37 21.07 12.47
N ASN A 117 11.41 21.60 13.22
CA ASN A 117 11.36 21.57 14.67
C ASN A 117 9.92 21.63 15.18
N VAL A 118 9.70 21.49 16.48
CA VAL A 118 8.38 21.43 17.11
C VAL A 118 7.54 22.67 16.83
N GLN A 119 8.13 23.87 16.93
CA GLN A 119 7.43 25.13 16.71
C GLN A 119 6.99 25.28 15.25
N ALA A 120 7.85 24.91 14.31
CA ALA A 120 7.55 24.95 12.89
C ALA A 120 6.45 23.94 12.53
N LEU A 121 6.53 22.72 13.03
CA LEU A 121 5.51 21.69 12.81
C LEU A 121 4.13 22.08 13.37
N ALA A 122 4.06 22.80 14.49
CA ALA A 122 2.78 23.24 15.06
C ALA A 122 1.97 24.14 14.10
N THR A 123 2.61 24.75 13.11
CA THR A 123 1.96 25.65 12.14
C THR A 123 1.99 25.13 10.70
N ALA A 124 2.89 24.19 10.39
CA ALA A 124 3.04 23.62 9.05
C ALA A 124 1.94 22.58 8.82
N PRO A 125 1.17 22.66 7.71
CA PRO A 125 0.15 21.67 7.42
C PRO A 125 0.77 20.35 6.96
N ALA A 126 0.25 19.25 7.55
CA ALA A 126 0.52 17.87 7.16
C ALA A 126 -0.60 17.30 6.30
N VAL A 127 -0.41 16.10 5.77
CA VAL A 127 -1.49 15.27 5.23
C VAL A 127 -1.44 13.87 5.84
N ALA A 128 -2.60 13.33 6.16
CA ALA A 128 -2.80 11.98 6.66
C ALA A 128 -3.87 11.24 5.83
N TYR A 129 -3.83 9.91 5.81
CA TYR A 129 -4.78 9.09 5.04
C TYR A 129 -6.21 9.21 5.60
N ASP A 130 -6.35 9.11 6.91
CA ASP A 130 -7.58 9.38 7.65
C ASP A 130 -7.24 9.77 9.11
N GLN A 131 -8.25 10.00 9.92
CA GLN A 131 -8.07 10.38 11.34
C GLN A 131 -7.43 9.27 12.21
N LYS A 132 -7.30 8.05 11.67
CA LYS A 132 -6.69 6.88 12.31
C LYS A 132 -5.39 6.48 11.63
N ASP A 133 -4.76 7.39 10.88
CA ASP A 133 -3.45 7.18 10.27
C ASP A 133 -2.37 7.11 11.35
N ASP A 134 -2.24 5.93 11.91
CA ASP A 134 -1.28 5.64 12.99
C ASP A 134 0.17 5.88 12.55
N MET A 135 0.49 5.69 11.27
CA MET A 135 1.87 5.79 10.79
C MET A 135 2.36 7.23 10.87
N HIS A 136 1.62 8.19 10.29
CA HIS A 136 1.99 9.61 10.33
C HIS A 136 1.96 10.16 11.76
N ILE A 137 0.88 9.90 12.50
CA ILE A 137 0.69 10.41 13.87
C ILE A 137 1.82 9.91 14.78
N LYS A 138 2.07 8.59 14.82
CA LYS A 138 3.10 7.99 15.66
C LYS A 138 4.51 8.38 15.24
N TYR A 139 4.74 8.66 13.96
CA TYR A 139 6.03 9.13 13.48
C TYR A 139 6.35 10.53 14.03
N ILE A 140 5.42 11.48 13.88
CA ILE A 140 5.59 12.85 14.39
C ILE A 140 5.68 12.87 15.92
N GLU A 141 4.85 12.08 16.61
CA GLU A 141 4.89 11.98 18.08
C GLU A 141 6.23 11.41 18.57
N ARG A 142 6.73 10.36 17.93
CA ARG A 142 8.00 9.70 18.31
C ARG A 142 9.21 10.62 18.17
N ILE A 143 9.27 11.43 17.11
CA ILE A 143 10.46 12.24 16.80
C ILE A 143 10.39 13.59 17.49
N PHE A 144 9.21 14.22 17.54
CA PHE A 144 9.03 15.59 17.99
C PHE A 144 8.18 15.73 19.26
N GLY A 145 7.58 14.66 19.76
CA GLY A 145 6.70 14.72 20.92
C GLY A 145 5.33 15.37 20.64
N LEU A 146 5.01 15.67 19.38
CA LEU A 146 3.75 16.31 18.99
C LEU A 146 2.67 15.26 18.77
N LYS A 147 1.60 15.35 19.55
CA LYS A 147 0.42 14.48 19.44
C LYS A 147 -0.43 14.82 18.23
N GLY A 148 -1.18 13.84 17.75
CA GLY A 148 -2.22 14.08 16.74
C GLY A 148 -3.17 15.20 17.16
N GLY A 149 -3.50 16.11 16.23
CA GLY A 149 -4.30 17.31 16.50
C GLY A 149 -3.53 18.53 17.02
N ALA A 150 -2.23 18.41 17.30
CA ALA A 150 -1.39 19.55 17.72
C ALA A 150 -0.83 20.36 16.54
N TYR A 151 -1.14 19.98 15.31
CA TYR A 151 -0.71 20.64 14.06
C TYR A 151 -1.81 20.57 12.99
N PRO A 152 -1.84 21.51 12.03
CA PRO A 152 -2.80 21.46 10.92
C PRO A 152 -2.62 20.17 10.10
N CYS A 153 -3.72 19.49 9.76
CA CYS A 153 -3.64 18.26 9.01
C CYS A 153 -4.79 18.12 8.01
N HIS A 154 -4.46 17.97 6.74
CA HIS A 154 -5.40 17.56 5.71
C HIS A 154 -5.63 16.05 5.79
N THR A 155 -6.80 15.58 5.35
CA THR A 155 -7.09 14.15 5.24
C THR A 155 -7.56 13.82 3.83
N VAL A 156 -6.92 12.80 3.21
CA VAL A 156 -7.30 12.32 1.89
C VAL A 156 -6.92 10.85 1.72
N ARG A 157 -7.87 10.03 1.24
CA ARG A 157 -7.68 8.58 1.07
C ARG A 157 -7.15 8.25 -0.33
N SER A 158 -6.03 8.86 -0.71
CA SER A 158 -5.33 8.59 -1.96
C SER A 158 -3.83 8.82 -1.79
N SER A 159 -3.03 7.80 -2.08
CA SER A 159 -1.58 7.86 -2.05
C SER A 159 -1.03 8.85 -3.09
N GLU A 160 -1.64 8.90 -4.28
CA GLU A 160 -1.27 9.83 -5.35
C GLU A 160 -1.56 11.28 -4.96
N ALA A 161 -2.64 11.51 -4.21
CA ALA A 161 -2.95 12.85 -3.70
C ALA A 161 -1.88 13.37 -2.75
N PHE A 162 -1.25 12.49 -1.92
CA PHE A 162 -0.15 12.89 -1.04
C PHE A 162 1.02 13.49 -1.83
N VAL A 163 1.41 12.84 -2.92
CA VAL A 163 2.46 13.36 -3.81
C VAL A 163 2.09 14.74 -4.33
N ASN A 164 0.85 14.93 -4.78
CA ASN A 164 0.38 16.22 -5.27
C ASN A 164 0.35 17.31 -4.18
N PHE A 165 -0.09 16.98 -2.96
CA PHE A 165 -0.04 17.91 -1.83
C PHE A 165 1.39 18.38 -1.55
N ALA A 166 2.36 17.46 -1.56
CA ALA A 166 3.77 17.78 -1.34
C ALA A 166 4.35 18.64 -2.49
N LYS A 167 4.13 18.25 -3.75
CA LYS A 167 4.63 18.95 -4.95
C LYS A 167 4.10 20.38 -5.05
N HIS A 168 2.83 20.59 -4.77
CA HIS A 168 2.21 21.93 -4.79
C HIS A 168 2.51 22.78 -3.55
N GLY A 169 3.33 22.28 -2.62
CA GLY A 169 3.69 23.01 -1.41
C GLY A 169 2.51 23.29 -0.47
N ILE A 170 1.50 22.42 -0.48
CA ILE A 170 0.29 22.54 0.37
C ILE A 170 0.55 21.91 1.73
N ALA A 171 1.26 20.77 1.78
CA ALA A 171 1.54 20.05 3.00
C ALA A 171 2.90 19.32 2.94
N TYR A 172 3.48 19.02 4.10
CA TYR A 172 4.51 17.99 4.19
C TYR A 172 3.85 16.62 4.36
N CYS A 173 4.47 15.59 3.79
CA CYS A 173 3.84 14.29 3.65
C CYS A 173 4.80 13.15 3.97
N LEU A 174 4.28 12.07 4.55
CA LEU A 174 4.99 10.79 4.68
C LEU A 174 4.59 9.92 3.48
N ILE A 175 5.53 9.67 2.56
CA ILE A 175 5.27 9.04 1.25
C ILE A 175 6.22 7.87 1.02
N PRO A 176 5.77 6.76 0.37
CA PRO A 176 6.66 5.71 -0.07
C PRO A 176 7.78 6.25 -0.97
N LYS A 177 9.04 5.95 -0.64
CA LYS A 177 10.20 6.34 -1.46
C LYS A 177 10.05 5.87 -2.91
N LEU A 178 9.52 4.67 -3.12
CA LEU A 178 9.28 4.08 -4.43
C LEU A 178 8.37 4.93 -5.32
N GLN A 179 7.43 5.68 -4.72
CA GLN A 179 6.47 6.51 -5.44
C GLN A 179 7.03 7.84 -5.93
N ILE A 180 8.12 8.34 -5.31
CA ILE A 180 8.65 9.68 -5.51
C ILE A 180 10.14 9.69 -5.92
N GLN A 181 10.64 8.62 -6.49
CA GLN A 181 12.06 8.52 -6.89
C GLN A 181 12.46 9.63 -7.90
N ALA A 182 11.59 9.93 -8.85
CA ALA A 182 11.82 10.98 -9.85
C ALA A 182 11.85 12.39 -9.22
N GLU A 183 10.91 12.66 -8.32
CA GLU A 183 10.80 13.94 -7.60
C GLU A 183 11.99 14.16 -6.64
N LEU A 184 12.48 13.11 -6.00
CA LEU A 184 13.71 13.19 -5.18
C LEU A 184 14.93 13.45 -6.05
N ALA A 185 15.06 12.76 -7.19
CA ALA A 185 16.19 12.91 -8.11
C ALA A 185 16.22 14.32 -8.76
N SER A 186 15.08 14.90 -9.08
CA SER A 186 14.95 16.24 -9.64
C SER A 186 15.05 17.38 -8.60
N GLY A 187 14.93 17.05 -7.30
CA GLY A 187 14.84 18.04 -6.22
C GLY A 187 13.47 18.72 -6.11
N GLU A 188 12.45 18.25 -6.82
CA GLU A 188 11.07 18.72 -6.67
C GLU A 188 10.50 18.40 -5.29
N LEU A 189 10.92 17.26 -4.69
CA LEU A 189 10.69 16.92 -3.30
C LEU A 189 12.00 16.69 -2.56
N ILE A 190 12.06 17.12 -1.31
CA ILE A 190 13.21 16.98 -0.43
C ILE A 190 12.83 16.13 0.79
N ASN A 191 13.67 15.14 1.13
CA ASN A 191 13.54 14.40 2.36
C ASN A 191 13.92 15.30 3.55
N LEU A 192 12.96 15.57 4.42
CA LEU A 192 13.11 16.45 5.57
C LEU A 192 13.94 15.84 6.72
N LEU A 193 13.95 14.50 6.80
CA LEU A 193 14.56 13.74 7.90
C LEU A 193 15.26 12.48 7.38
N PRO A 194 16.42 12.59 6.70
CA PRO A 194 17.12 11.44 6.12
C PRO A 194 17.47 10.33 7.12
N GLU A 195 17.77 10.71 8.37
CA GLU A 195 18.13 9.77 9.45
C GLU A 195 16.92 9.04 10.08
N HIS A 196 15.70 9.41 9.68
CA HIS A 196 14.46 8.89 10.29
C HIS A 196 13.51 8.25 9.27
N THR A 197 14.04 7.43 8.39
CA THR A 197 13.22 6.64 7.44
C THR A 197 12.36 5.62 8.18
N ILE A 198 11.07 5.51 7.82
CA ILE A 198 10.24 4.39 8.26
C ILE A 198 10.42 3.24 7.28
N VAL A 199 10.53 2.05 7.83
CA VAL A 199 10.55 0.79 7.07
C VAL A 199 9.36 -0.06 7.51
N ARG A 200 8.55 -0.52 6.54
CA ARG A 200 7.40 -1.39 6.77
C ARG A 200 7.57 -2.69 6.00
N ALA A 201 7.72 -3.79 6.72
CA ALA A 201 7.70 -5.12 6.13
C ALA A 201 6.29 -5.43 5.61
N LEU A 202 6.18 -5.82 4.34
CA LEU A 202 4.94 -6.22 3.70
C LEU A 202 4.91 -7.72 3.48
N TYR A 203 3.74 -8.29 3.71
CA TYR A 203 3.47 -9.71 3.57
C TYR A 203 2.25 -9.93 2.69
N TRP A 204 2.27 -11.00 1.90
CA TRP A 204 1.14 -11.52 1.17
C TRP A 204 0.55 -12.70 1.92
N HIS A 205 -0.68 -12.57 2.35
CA HIS A 205 -1.46 -13.63 2.94
C HIS A 205 -2.46 -14.13 1.91
N HIS A 206 -2.54 -15.43 1.70
CA HIS A 206 -3.52 -16.01 0.78
C HIS A 206 -3.95 -17.38 1.26
N TRP A 207 -5.08 -17.86 0.77
CA TRP A 207 -5.54 -19.20 1.12
C TRP A 207 -4.58 -20.27 0.64
N VAL A 208 -4.38 -21.31 1.46
CA VAL A 208 -3.44 -22.42 1.18
C VAL A 208 -3.84 -23.25 -0.04
N LEU A 209 -5.14 -23.31 -0.36
CA LEU A 209 -5.69 -24.16 -1.43
C LEU A 209 -5.82 -23.44 -2.78
N LEU A 210 -5.10 -22.35 -3.03
CA LEU A 210 -5.11 -21.68 -4.33
C LEU A 210 -4.61 -22.61 -5.44
N LYS A 211 -5.35 -22.64 -6.56
CA LYS A 211 -5.02 -23.37 -7.77
C LYS A 211 -5.23 -22.48 -8.99
N GLY A 212 -4.89 -22.96 -10.18
CA GLY A 212 -5.20 -22.30 -11.45
C GLY A 212 -4.81 -20.83 -11.49
N VAL A 213 -5.74 -20.00 -11.91
CA VAL A 213 -5.58 -18.55 -12.09
C VAL A 213 -5.19 -17.82 -10.81
N PHE A 214 -5.82 -18.14 -9.68
CA PHE A 214 -5.53 -17.48 -8.41
C PHE A 214 -4.12 -17.79 -7.89
N LYS A 215 -3.60 -19.00 -8.17
CA LYS A 215 -2.21 -19.34 -7.86
C LYS A 215 -1.24 -18.57 -8.76
N ALA A 216 -1.51 -18.48 -10.06
CA ALA A 216 -0.70 -17.69 -11.00
C ALA A 216 -0.67 -16.21 -10.58
N TYR A 217 -1.81 -15.66 -10.22
CA TYR A 217 -1.96 -14.29 -9.70
C TYR A 217 -1.14 -14.08 -8.41
N SER A 218 -1.23 -14.98 -7.45
CA SER A 218 -0.46 -14.93 -6.21
C SER A 218 1.05 -14.97 -6.47
N ASN A 219 1.50 -15.85 -7.37
CA ASN A 219 2.91 -15.95 -7.75
C ASN A 219 3.42 -14.65 -8.43
N ALA A 220 2.61 -14.03 -9.28
CA ALA A 220 2.97 -12.76 -9.93
C ALA A 220 3.16 -11.63 -8.90
N ILE A 221 2.26 -11.53 -7.91
CA ILE A 221 2.41 -10.58 -6.80
C ILE A 221 3.74 -10.81 -6.06
N ILE A 222 4.02 -12.05 -5.65
CA ILE A 222 5.21 -12.38 -4.86
C ILE A 222 6.49 -12.02 -5.63
N LEU A 223 6.62 -12.47 -6.87
CA LEU A 223 7.82 -12.24 -7.68
C LEU A 223 8.07 -10.74 -7.94
N ARG A 224 7.04 -10.00 -8.33
CA ARG A 224 7.17 -8.58 -8.65
C ARG A 224 7.38 -7.72 -7.42
N ALA A 225 6.71 -8.04 -6.30
CA ALA A 225 6.92 -7.36 -5.04
C ALA A 225 8.36 -7.51 -4.55
N GLN A 226 8.90 -8.73 -4.54
CA GLN A 226 10.27 -9.01 -4.13
C GLN A 226 11.27 -8.21 -4.97
N HIS A 227 11.06 -8.10 -6.27
CA HIS A 227 11.90 -7.27 -7.14
C HIS A 227 11.76 -5.77 -6.84
N ALA A 228 10.54 -5.24 -6.74
CA ALA A 228 10.28 -3.82 -6.54
C ALA A 228 10.73 -3.33 -5.15
N LEU A 229 10.52 -4.15 -4.11
CA LEU A 229 10.81 -3.80 -2.72
C LEU A 229 12.26 -4.09 -2.28
N SER A 230 13.03 -4.86 -3.07
CA SER A 230 14.46 -5.11 -2.80
C SER A 230 15.37 -3.98 -3.29
N ASN A 231 14.92 -3.12 -4.17
CA ASN A 231 15.70 -2.10 -4.88
C ASN A 231 15.43 -0.66 -4.37
N GLN A 232 15.01 -0.50 -3.11
CA GLN A 232 14.71 0.81 -2.52
C GLN A 232 15.91 1.43 -1.77
#